data_e1df299821e63a735e9afa92a10c2a79
#
_entry.id   e1df299821e63a735e9afa92a10c2a79
#
_cell.length_a   1.000
_cell.length_b   1.000
_cell.length_c   1.000
_cell.angle_alpha   90.00
_cell.angle_beta   90.00
_cell.angle_gamma   90.00
#
_symmetry.space_group_name_H-M   'P 1'
#
loop_
_entity.id
_entity.type
_entity.pdbx_description
1 polymer ?
#
loop_
_entity_poly.entity_id
_entity_poly.type
_entity_poly.pdbx_seq_one_letter_code
_entity_poly.pdbx_strand_id
1 'polypeptide(L)'
;GQNLANMNTAGYTRQQLKTSSLNYTNPISHYMNGSEISVGFGVKMDGVTQIRDPYLDAQYRSQIQKSGYTDSIQTSLDRLSRFLDESHIKGINQAFTNINATLELMHDPLNVNDPIFESELRSRMQALTNLLNDGARKITEAEKSEFSTLDGTGTSEMGSVQQINTMLEQIGQLNRQIKQNQIYGQPSLELMDERNLLLDELASFIPIEVSYYQDYVLDGSHSSGLENSSGAYHTDSKGNAIAKKDWPSDLRVEMTYVDD
;
A
#
# COMPACT_ATOMS: atom_id res chain seq x y z
N GLY A 1 -13.06 -28.73 -8.23
CA GLY A 1 -14.02 -28.08 -7.35
C GLY A 1 -13.59 -26.71 -6.91
N GLN A 2 -12.66 -26.59 -5.98
CA GLN A 2 -12.35 -25.32 -5.28
C GLN A 2 -11.85 -24.21 -6.22
N ASN A 3 -10.94 -24.51 -7.13
CA ASN A 3 -10.47 -23.54 -8.13
C ASN A 3 -11.58 -23.02 -9.05
N LEU A 4 -12.56 -23.86 -9.38
CA LEU A 4 -13.69 -23.45 -10.20
C LEU A 4 -14.70 -22.60 -9.40
N ALA A 5 -14.95 -22.97 -8.16
CA ALA A 5 -15.86 -22.23 -7.28
C ALA A 5 -15.37 -20.82 -6.97
N ASN A 6 -14.06 -20.64 -6.86
CA ASN A 6 -13.42 -19.36 -6.51
C ASN A 6 -12.79 -18.61 -7.71
N MET A 7 -13.12 -19.00 -8.94
CA MET A 7 -12.55 -18.40 -10.14
C MET A 7 -12.77 -16.86 -10.22
N ASN A 8 -13.88 -16.37 -9.67
CA ASN A 8 -14.22 -14.95 -9.65
C ASN A 8 -14.00 -14.28 -8.28
N THR A 9 -13.40 -14.99 -7.32
CA THR A 9 -13.09 -14.42 -6.01
C THR A 9 -11.83 -13.56 -6.10
N ALA A 10 -11.94 -12.29 -5.72
CA ALA A 10 -10.80 -11.38 -5.71
C ALA A 10 -9.70 -11.92 -4.77
N GLY A 11 -8.45 -11.85 -5.22
CA GLY A 11 -7.30 -12.32 -4.44
C GLY A 11 -7.10 -13.83 -4.39
N TYR A 12 -8.03 -14.63 -4.91
CA TYR A 12 -7.90 -16.10 -4.89
C TYR A 12 -6.74 -16.58 -5.76
N THR A 13 -5.85 -17.37 -5.17
CA THR A 13 -4.71 -17.98 -5.85
C THR A 13 -5.00 -19.42 -6.20
N ARG A 14 -4.73 -19.80 -7.45
CA ARG A 14 -4.91 -21.19 -7.92
C ARG A 14 -4.15 -22.17 -7.05
N GLN A 15 -4.86 -23.22 -6.61
CA GLN A 15 -4.30 -24.27 -5.78
C GLN A 15 -3.96 -25.52 -6.62
N GLN A 16 -2.86 -26.15 -6.29
CA GLN A 16 -2.41 -27.39 -6.90
C GLN A 16 -2.16 -28.45 -5.83
N LEU A 17 -2.64 -29.67 -6.11
CA LEU A 17 -2.36 -30.83 -5.30
C LEU A 17 -0.93 -31.30 -5.53
N LYS A 18 -0.12 -31.40 -4.47
CA LYS A 18 1.18 -32.06 -4.51
C LYS A 18 1.01 -33.53 -4.20
N THR A 19 1.58 -34.38 -5.06
CA THR A 19 1.56 -35.83 -4.93
C THR A 19 2.96 -36.35 -5.07
N SER A 20 3.31 -37.36 -4.26
CA SER A 20 4.54 -38.12 -4.38
C SER A 20 4.27 -39.59 -4.65
N SER A 21 5.19 -40.26 -5.36
CA SER A 21 5.12 -41.69 -5.59
C SER A 21 5.47 -42.45 -4.31
N LEU A 22 4.63 -43.39 -3.95
CA LEU A 22 4.94 -44.35 -2.87
C LEU A 22 5.90 -45.40 -3.39
N ASN A 23 7.20 -45.13 -3.29
CA ASN A 23 8.23 -46.11 -3.55
C ASN A 23 8.63 -46.77 -2.23
N TYR A 24 8.21 -47.98 -2.02
CA TYR A 24 8.70 -48.79 -0.90
C TYR A 24 10.00 -49.48 -1.32
N THR A 25 11.12 -48.93 -0.95
CA THR A 25 12.41 -49.59 -1.05
C THR A 25 12.52 -50.55 0.13
N ASN A 26 12.17 -51.82 -0.08
CA ASN A 26 12.40 -52.84 0.92
C ASN A 26 13.91 -53.14 0.98
N PRO A 27 14.61 -52.88 2.10
CA PRO A 27 16.05 -53.15 2.22
C PRO A 27 16.40 -54.65 2.11
N ILE A 28 15.41 -55.55 2.14
CA ILE A 28 15.61 -57.00 2.02
C ILE A 28 15.70 -57.45 0.56
N SER A 29 15.23 -56.68 -0.43
CA SER A 29 15.26 -57.05 -1.84
C SER A 29 16.65 -57.02 -2.48
N HIS A 30 17.65 -56.43 -1.84
CA HIS A 30 19.05 -56.46 -2.30
C HIS A 30 19.72 -57.83 -2.21
N TYR A 31 19.15 -58.80 -1.52
CA TYR A 31 19.73 -60.15 -1.34
C TYR A 31 19.03 -61.21 -2.18
N MET A 32 17.95 -60.92 -2.87
CA MET A 32 17.28 -61.85 -3.76
C MET A 32 17.45 -61.44 -5.21
N ASN A 33 18.38 -62.12 -5.89
CA ASN A 33 18.64 -62.01 -7.31
C ASN A 33 17.45 -62.61 -8.09
N GLY A 34 16.50 -61.77 -8.46
CA GLY A 34 15.34 -62.19 -9.26
C GLY A 34 14.52 -61.00 -9.69
N SER A 35 14.29 -60.92 -10.99
CA SER A 35 13.46 -59.98 -11.76
C SER A 35 12.69 -58.96 -10.95
N GLU A 36 13.17 -57.71 -10.90
CA GLU A 36 12.47 -56.62 -10.28
C GLU A 36 11.17 -56.32 -11.01
N ILE A 37 10.07 -56.88 -10.56
CA ILE A 37 8.75 -56.32 -10.86
C ILE A 37 8.58 -55.13 -9.88
N SER A 38 8.93 -53.95 -10.34
CA SER A 38 8.61 -52.71 -9.62
C SER A 38 7.10 -52.46 -9.72
N VAL A 39 6.37 -52.97 -8.76
CA VAL A 39 4.94 -52.65 -8.63
C VAL A 39 4.85 -51.27 -8.01
N GLY A 40 4.27 -50.31 -8.74
CA GLY A 40 3.98 -49.00 -8.21
C GLY A 40 2.92 -49.09 -7.10
N PHE A 41 3.25 -48.66 -5.87
CA PHE A 41 2.36 -48.70 -4.72
C PHE A 41 1.33 -47.56 -4.72
N GLY A 42 1.22 -46.81 -5.84
CA GLY A 42 0.29 -45.68 -5.96
C GLY A 42 0.95 -44.33 -5.61
N VAL A 43 0.10 -43.34 -5.36
CA VAL A 43 0.48 -41.93 -5.15
C VAL A 43 -0.04 -41.51 -3.81
N LYS A 44 0.84 -40.90 -2.99
CA LYS A 44 0.49 -40.25 -1.73
C LYS A 44 0.21 -38.77 -1.99
N MET A 45 -0.83 -38.24 -1.36
CA MET A 45 -1.08 -36.81 -1.29
C MET A 45 -0.16 -36.18 -0.23
N ASP A 46 0.70 -35.25 -0.65
CA ASP A 46 1.62 -34.57 0.26
C ASP A 46 1.02 -33.23 0.77
N GLY A 47 0.02 -32.69 0.10
CA GLY A 47 -0.65 -31.46 0.48
C GLY A 47 -1.17 -30.65 -0.71
N VAL A 48 -1.71 -29.49 -0.42
CA VAL A 48 -2.15 -28.52 -1.41
C VAL A 48 -1.28 -27.27 -1.31
N THR A 49 -0.81 -26.77 -2.43
CA THR A 49 0.00 -25.54 -2.50
C THR A 49 -0.59 -24.54 -3.47
N GLN A 50 -0.34 -23.29 -3.23
CA GLN A 50 -0.69 -22.20 -4.15
C GLN A 50 0.37 -22.08 -5.26
N ILE A 51 -0.11 -21.75 -6.47
CA ILE A 51 0.77 -21.41 -7.60
C ILE A 51 0.86 -19.88 -7.62
N ARG A 52 1.89 -19.33 -6.98
CA ARG A 52 2.15 -17.91 -6.91
C ARG A 52 3.64 -17.65 -7.21
N ASP A 53 3.90 -16.54 -7.92
CA ASP A 53 5.25 -16.10 -8.25
C ASP A 53 5.56 -14.81 -7.47
N PRO A 54 6.46 -14.84 -6.48
CA PRO A 54 6.82 -13.66 -5.69
C PRO A 54 7.38 -12.50 -6.53
N TYR A 55 8.03 -12.80 -7.64
CA TYR A 55 8.57 -11.76 -8.52
C TYR A 55 7.45 -10.99 -9.22
N LEU A 56 6.44 -11.69 -9.72
CA LEU A 56 5.26 -11.06 -10.32
C LEU A 56 4.47 -10.25 -9.30
N ASP A 57 4.36 -10.73 -8.06
CA ASP A 57 3.73 -9.99 -6.98
C ASP A 57 4.46 -8.67 -6.68
N ALA A 58 5.79 -8.70 -6.61
CA ALA A 58 6.61 -7.50 -6.41
C ALA A 58 6.45 -6.49 -7.56
N GLN A 59 6.45 -6.96 -8.80
CA GLN A 59 6.22 -6.11 -9.97
C GLN A 59 4.81 -5.50 -9.96
N TYR A 60 3.80 -6.30 -9.63
CA TYR A 60 2.42 -5.86 -9.55
C TYR A 60 2.26 -4.76 -8.49
N ARG A 61 2.80 -4.96 -7.28
CA ARG A 61 2.78 -3.95 -6.22
C ARG A 61 3.51 -2.67 -6.62
N SER A 62 4.67 -2.78 -7.25
CA SER A 62 5.39 -1.62 -7.78
C SER A 62 4.57 -0.85 -8.81
N GLN A 63 3.80 -1.54 -9.65
CA GLN A 63 2.94 -0.88 -10.65
C GLN A 63 1.71 -0.22 -10.00
N ILE A 64 1.07 -0.88 -9.04
CA ILE A 64 -0.05 -0.31 -8.27
C ILE A 64 0.41 0.94 -7.52
N GLN A 65 1.58 0.90 -6.88
CA GLN A 65 2.18 2.04 -6.20
C GLN A 65 2.33 3.25 -7.13
N LYS A 66 2.89 3.04 -8.33
CA LYS A 66 3.04 4.12 -9.32
C LYS A 66 1.70 4.69 -9.76
N SER A 67 0.70 3.81 -9.95
CA SER A 67 -0.66 4.24 -10.29
C SER A 67 -1.27 5.04 -9.14
N GLY A 68 -1.22 4.55 -7.90
CA GLY A 68 -1.76 5.23 -6.73
C GLY A 68 -1.12 6.60 -6.49
N TYR A 69 0.20 6.70 -6.65
CA TYR A 69 0.91 7.98 -6.58
C TYR A 69 0.45 8.96 -7.66
N THR A 70 0.34 8.50 -8.91
CA THR A 70 -0.11 9.35 -10.02
C THR A 70 -1.55 9.80 -9.83
N ASP A 71 -2.44 8.91 -9.42
CA ASP A 71 -3.85 9.20 -9.16
C ASP A 71 -4.01 10.19 -8.01
N SER A 72 -3.20 10.06 -6.95
CA SER A 72 -3.17 11.01 -5.83
C SER A 72 -2.76 12.42 -6.27
N ILE A 73 -1.64 12.53 -7.02
CA ILE A 73 -1.20 13.81 -7.57
C ILE A 73 -2.25 14.41 -8.48
N GLN A 74 -2.82 13.62 -9.38
CA GLN A 74 -3.85 14.10 -10.31
C GLN A 74 -5.07 14.61 -9.54
N THR A 75 -5.54 13.89 -8.53
CA THR A 75 -6.67 14.30 -7.70
C THR A 75 -6.39 15.61 -6.97
N SER A 76 -5.19 15.76 -6.39
CA SER A 76 -4.78 16.99 -5.69
C SER A 76 -4.66 18.17 -6.66
N LEU A 77 -4.11 17.96 -7.86
CA LEU A 77 -4.04 18.99 -8.90
C LEU A 77 -5.43 19.39 -9.41
N ASP A 78 -6.33 18.44 -9.60
CA ASP A 78 -7.72 18.72 -10.01
C ASP A 78 -8.47 19.53 -8.94
N ARG A 79 -8.26 19.23 -7.66
CA ARG A 79 -8.80 20.02 -6.55
C ARG A 79 -8.24 21.43 -6.56
N LEU A 80 -6.93 21.58 -6.63
CA LEU A 80 -6.27 22.89 -6.69
C LEU A 80 -6.73 23.70 -7.90
N SER A 81 -6.86 23.08 -9.07
CA SER A 81 -7.36 23.70 -10.29
C SER A 81 -8.79 24.24 -10.12
N ARG A 82 -9.67 23.51 -9.44
CA ARG A 82 -11.04 23.97 -9.14
C ARG A 82 -11.05 25.18 -8.19
N PHE A 83 -10.13 25.25 -7.25
CA PHE A 83 -10.00 26.39 -6.34
C PHE A 83 -9.36 27.61 -7.01
N LEU A 84 -8.42 27.41 -7.94
CA LEU A 84 -7.79 28.45 -8.76
C LEU A 84 -8.47 28.56 -10.13
N ASP A 85 -9.80 28.66 -10.14
CA ASP A 85 -10.57 28.78 -11.38
C ASP A 85 -10.04 29.91 -12.27
N GLU A 86 -10.02 29.66 -13.58
CA GLU A 86 -9.55 30.59 -14.61
C GLU A 86 -10.25 31.96 -14.50
N SER A 87 -11.47 31.98 -13.97
CA SER A 87 -12.22 33.21 -13.71
C SER A 87 -11.53 34.11 -12.65
N HIS A 88 -10.85 33.53 -11.65
CA HIS A 88 -10.10 34.27 -10.63
C HIS A 88 -8.85 34.92 -11.21
N ILE A 89 -8.10 34.19 -12.05
CA ILE A 89 -6.89 34.72 -12.72
C ILE A 89 -7.26 35.83 -13.68
N LYS A 90 -8.31 35.64 -14.45
CA LYS A 90 -8.86 36.68 -15.35
C LYS A 90 -9.37 37.88 -14.56
N GLY A 91 -10.04 37.65 -13.44
CA GLY A 91 -10.53 38.71 -12.55
C GLY A 91 -9.40 39.56 -11.98
N ILE A 92 -8.29 38.94 -11.57
CA ILE A 92 -7.10 39.66 -11.07
C ILE A 92 -6.47 40.48 -12.19
N ASN A 93 -6.26 39.91 -13.38
CA ASN A 93 -5.71 40.63 -14.53
C ASN A 93 -6.63 41.82 -14.95
N GLN A 94 -7.93 41.61 -14.94
CA GLN A 94 -8.89 42.67 -15.23
C GLN A 94 -8.86 43.79 -14.17
N ALA A 95 -8.71 43.43 -12.88
CA ALA A 95 -8.60 44.40 -11.81
C ALA A 95 -7.34 45.25 -11.96
N PHE A 96 -6.19 44.69 -12.32
CA PHE A 96 -4.98 45.46 -12.64
C PHE A 96 -5.15 46.35 -13.84
N THR A 97 -5.78 45.85 -14.92
CA THR A 97 -6.07 46.64 -16.11
C THR A 97 -6.96 47.84 -15.77
N ASN A 98 -7.99 47.62 -14.95
CA ASN A 98 -8.89 48.67 -14.52
C ASN A 98 -8.20 49.71 -13.65
N ILE A 99 -7.29 49.29 -12.74
CA ILE A 99 -6.49 50.21 -11.93
C ILE A 99 -5.58 51.08 -12.81
N ASN A 100 -4.86 50.45 -13.77
CA ASN A 100 -4.00 51.16 -14.71
C ASN A 100 -4.79 52.18 -15.54
N ALA A 101 -5.96 51.82 -16.02
CA ALA A 101 -6.82 52.71 -16.80
C ALA A 101 -7.24 53.96 -15.96
N THR A 102 -7.53 53.75 -14.65
CA THR A 102 -7.85 54.90 -13.76
C THR A 102 -6.63 55.75 -13.52
N LEU A 103 -5.45 55.14 -13.33
CA LEU A 103 -4.22 55.91 -13.13
C LEU A 103 -3.82 56.72 -14.37
N GLU A 104 -4.04 56.17 -15.58
CA GLU A 104 -3.83 56.89 -16.84
C GLU A 104 -4.76 58.13 -16.95
N LEU A 105 -6.04 57.98 -16.55
CA LEU A 105 -6.96 59.10 -16.51
C LEU A 105 -6.57 60.17 -15.46
N MET A 106 -6.02 59.77 -14.32
CA MET A 106 -5.50 60.65 -13.26
C MET A 106 -4.17 61.32 -13.63
N HIS A 107 -3.48 60.83 -14.69
CA HIS A 107 -2.26 61.48 -15.18
C HIS A 107 -2.54 62.82 -15.85
N ASP A 108 -3.77 63.06 -16.28
CA ASP A 108 -4.19 64.38 -16.77
C ASP A 108 -4.25 65.39 -15.61
N PRO A 109 -3.56 66.53 -15.71
CA PRO A 109 -3.58 67.58 -14.67
C PRO A 109 -4.96 68.06 -14.27
N LEU A 110 -5.95 67.93 -15.15
CA LEU A 110 -7.33 68.31 -14.85
C LEU A 110 -8.05 67.34 -13.94
N ASN A 111 -7.60 66.08 -13.89
CA ASN A 111 -8.26 64.98 -13.17
C ASN A 111 -7.53 64.57 -11.90
N VAL A 112 -6.29 65.04 -11.70
CA VAL A 112 -5.40 64.58 -10.61
C VAL A 112 -5.94 64.85 -9.20
N ASN A 113 -6.72 65.90 -9.06
CA ASN A 113 -7.33 66.30 -7.81
C ASN A 113 -8.86 66.12 -7.78
N ASP A 114 -9.42 65.38 -8.72
CA ASP A 114 -10.86 65.12 -8.76
C ASP A 114 -11.22 64.00 -7.78
N PRO A 115 -12.07 64.27 -6.76
CA PRO A 115 -12.50 63.28 -5.79
C PRO A 115 -13.19 62.05 -6.40
N ILE A 116 -13.72 62.14 -7.62
CA ILE A 116 -14.39 61.05 -8.33
C ILE A 116 -13.35 60.00 -8.70
N PHE A 117 -12.22 60.37 -9.32
CA PHE A 117 -11.17 59.44 -9.73
C PHE A 117 -10.43 58.84 -8.50
N GLU A 118 -10.26 59.63 -7.42
CA GLU A 118 -9.74 59.07 -6.16
C GLU A 118 -10.65 57.98 -5.59
N SER A 119 -11.94 58.23 -5.56
CA SER A 119 -12.95 57.28 -5.07
C SER A 119 -13.00 56.02 -5.94
N GLU A 120 -12.92 56.20 -7.25
CA GLU A 120 -12.90 55.07 -8.20
C GLU A 120 -11.63 54.23 -8.06
N LEU A 121 -10.45 54.85 -7.97
CA LEU A 121 -9.19 54.17 -7.72
C LEU A 121 -9.23 53.37 -6.40
N ARG A 122 -9.73 53.96 -5.33
CA ARG A 122 -9.89 53.31 -4.03
C ARG A 122 -10.81 52.10 -4.14
N SER A 123 -11.94 52.21 -4.83
CA SER A 123 -12.89 51.14 -5.04
C SER A 123 -12.27 49.98 -5.85
N ARG A 124 -11.50 50.27 -6.92
CA ARG A 124 -10.81 49.27 -7.75
C ARG A 124 -9.69 48.56 -6.97
N MET A 125 -8.93 49.31 -6.16
CA MET A 125 -7.92 48.71 -5.27
C MET A 125 -8.56 47.80 -4.21
N GLN A 126 -9.71 48.21 -3.66
CA GLN A 126 -10.44 47.37 -2.72
C GLN A 126 -11.00 46.11 -3.38
N ALA A 127 -11.49 46.19 -4.62
CA ALA A 127 -11.94 45.06 -5.40
C ALA A 127 -10.77 44.05 -5.65
N LEU A 128 -9.59 44.56 -6.00
CA LEU A 128 -8.39 43.72 -6.14
C LEU A 128 -8.00 43.03 -4.82
N THR A 129 -8.01 43.80 -3.71
CA THR A 129 -7.72 43.26 -2.39
C THR A 129 -8.70 42.15 -2.00
N ASN A 130 -9.99 42.33 -2.28
CA ASN A 130 -10.99 41.29 -2.03
C ASN A 130 -10.76 40.03 -2.87
N LEU A 131 -10.40 40.19 -4.15
CA LEU A 131 -10.05 39.03 -5.01
C LEU A 131 -8.82 38.27 -4.52
N LEU A 132 -7.78 38.99 -4.08
CA LEU A 132 -6.57 38.37 -3.54
C LEU A 132 -6.86 37.64 -2.21
N ASN A 133 -7.66 38.24 -1.34
CA ASN A 133 -8.07 37.63 -0.07
C ASN A 133 -8.94 36.37 -0.31
N ASP A 134 -9.85 36.41 -1.27
CA ASP A 134 -10.67 35.25 -1.64
C ASP A 134 -9.80 34.12 -2.21
N GLY A 135 -8.82 34.46 -3.07
CA GLY A 135 -7.85 33.50 -3.58
C GLY A 135 -7.02 32.85 -2.46
N ALA A 136 -6.49 33.66 -1.54
CA ALA A 136 -5.73 33.16 -0.40
C ALA A 136 -6.57 32.23 0.49
N ARG A 137 -7.83 32.59 0.76
CA ARG A 137 -8.76 31.76 1.52
C ARG A 137 -9.01 30.42 0.83
N LYS A 138 -9.23 30.42 -0.48
CA LYS A 138 -9.45 29.21 -1.26
C LYS A 138 -8.24 28.27 -1.24
N ILE A 139 -7.03 28.80 -1.35
CA ILE A 139 -5.80 28.02 -1.22
C ILE A 139 -5.72 27.36 0.17
N THR A 140 -6.00 28.12 1.24
CA THR A 140 -6.02 27.58 2.60
C THR A 140 -7.11 26.53 2.80
N GLU A 141 -8.27 26.68 2.17
CA GLU A 141 -9.35 25.68 2.18
C GLU A 141 -8.93 24.42 1.42
N ALA A 142 -8.22 24.55 0.29
CA ALA A 142 -7.66 23.41 -0.44
C ALA A 142 -6.64 22.65 0.42
N GLU A 143 -5.70 23.34 1.05
CA GLU A 143 -4.73 22.77 1.98
C GLU A 143 -5.42 21.98 3.10
N LYS A 144 -6.39 22.59 3.77
CA LYS A 144 -7.16 21.91 4.83
C LYS A 144 -7.91 20.67 4.31
N SER A 145 -8.44 20.74 3.10
CA SER A 145 -9.10 19.59 2.46
C SER A 145 -8.12 18.44 2.23
N GLU A 146 -6.89 18.72 1.80
CA GLU A 146 -5.86 17.68 1.64
C GLU A 146 -5.47 17.05 2.99
N PHE A 147 -5.24 17.86 4.01
CA PHE A 147 -4.97 17.35 5.36
C PHE A 147 -6.12 16.51 5.92
N SER A 148 -7.36 16.92 5.69
CA SER A 148 -8.53 16.15 6.15
C SER A 148 -8.66 14.79 5.44
N THR A 149 -8.18 14.69 4.20
CA THR A 149 -8.13 13.42 3.47
C THR A 149 -7.08 12.46 4.08
N LEU A 150 -5.99 13.01 4.61
CA LEU A 150 -4.93 12.21 5.23
C LEU A 150 -5.33 11.72 6.63
N ASP A 151 -5.83 12.60 7.48
CA ASP A 151 -6.11 12.28 8.90
C ASP A 151 -7.59 11.92 9.20
N GLY A 152 -8.51 12.16 8.24
CA GLY A 152 -9.94 11.89 8.41
C GLY A 152 -10.68 12.93 9.24
N THR A 153 -10.04 14.02 9.67
CA THR A 153 -10.69 15.07 10.47
C THR A 153 -11.71 15.85 9.65
N GLY A 154 -12.96 15.87 10.12
CA GLY A 154 -14.05 16.62 9.48
C GLY A 154 -14.73 15.90 8.31
N THR A 155 -14.38 14.66 8.03
CA THR A 155 -15.07 13.79 7.08
C THR A 155 -15.74 12.63 7.80
N SER A 156 -16.77 12.03 7.19
CA SER A 156 -17.37 10.77 7.67
C SER A 156 -16.56 9.55 7.20
N GLU A 157 -15.55 9.74 6.41
CA GLU A 157 -14.68 8.70 5.87
C GLU A 157 -13.39 8.61 6.69
N MET A 158 -12.83 7.40 6.75
CA MET A 158 -11.57 7.12 7.43
C MET A 158 -10.44 7.75 6.63
N GLY A 159 -9.57 8.54 7.27
CA GLY A 159 -8.39 9.12 6.62
C GLY A 159 -7.40 8.06 6.13
N SER A 160 -6.60 8.40 5.13
CA SER A 160 -5.63 7.47 4.54
C SER A 160 -4.67 6.86 5.56
N VAL A 161 -4.22 7.65 6.54
CA VAL A 161 -3.35 7.18 7.63
C VAL A 161 -4.05 6.14 8.51
N GLN A 162 -5.33 6.35 8.81
CA GLN A 162 -6.10 5.38 9.60
C GLN A 162 -6.36 4.09 8.81
N GLN A 163 -6.63 4.18 7.50
CA GLN A 163 -6.78 3.02 6.61
C GLN A 163 -5.49 2.20 6.57
N ILE A 164 -4.33 2.84 6.39
CA ILE A 164 -3.01 2.20 6.41
C ILE A 164 -2.79 1.47 7.75
N ASN A 165 -3.04 2.14 8.89
CA ASN A 165 -2.87 1.53 10.20
C ASN A 165 -3.79 0.32 10.40
N THR A 166 -5.02 0.40 9.95
CA THR A 166 -5.98 -0.71 10.01
C THR A 166 -5.52 -1.89 9.16
N MET A 167 -5.05 -1.65 7.93
CA MET A 167 -4.50 -2.70 7.07
C MET A 167 -3.27 -3.36 7.68
N LEU A 168 -2.34 -2.58 8.25
CA LEU A 168 -1.16 -3.11 8.94
C LEU A 168 -1.53 -3.99 10.13
N GLU A 169 -2.53 -3.58 10.92
CA GLU A 169 -3.03 -4.39 12.03
C GLU A 169 -3.65 -5.70 11.55
N GLN A 170 -4.49 -5.65 10.51
CA GLN A 170 -5.11 -6.83 9.91
C GLN A 170 -4.07 -7.79 9.32
N ILE A 171 -3.06 -7.28 8.59
CA ILE A 171 -1.93 -8.07 8.07
C ILE A 171 -1.20 -8.77 9.23
N GLY A 172 -0.93 -8.04 10.32
CA GLY A 172 -0.31 -8.61 11.51
C GLY A 172 -1.15 -9.70 12.18
N GLN A 173 -2.47 -9.54 12.22
CA GLN A 173 -3.39 -10.56 12.75
C GLN A 173 -3.41 -11.82 11.86
N LEU A 174 -3.56 -11.64 10.55
CA LEU A 174 -3.52 -12.73 9.58
C LEU A 174 -2.19 -13.48 9.62
N ASN A 175 -1.07 -12.76 9.73
CA ASN A 175 0.24 -13.39 9.82
C ASN A 175 0.37 -14.29 11.06
N ARG A 176 -0.14 -13.83 12.22
CA ARG A 176 -0.19 -14.66 13.44
C ARG A 176 -1.07 -15.90 13.26
N GLN A 177 -2.23 -15.77 12.65
CA GLN A 177 -3.14 -16.90 12.40
C GLN A 177 -2.54 -17.92 11.43
N ILE A 178 -1.94 -17.44 10.34
CA ILE A 178 -1.24 -18.29 9.36
C ILE A 178 -0.12 -19.07 10.04
N LYS A 179 0.71 -18.39 10.85
CA LYS A 179 1.81 -19.01 11.59
C LYS A 179 1.31 -20.08 12.55
N GLN A 180 0.25 -19.80 13.31
CA GLN A 180 -0.35 -20.78 14.23
C GLN A 180 -0.88 -22.01 13.48
N ASN A 181 -1.64 -21.80 12.41
CA ASN A 181 -2.19 -22.91 11.62
C ASN A 181 -1.10 -23.75 10.97
N GLN A 182 -0.05 -23.14 10.44
CA GLN A 182 1.09 -23.86 9.86
C GLN A 182 1.87 -24.68 10.89
N ILE A 183 1.99 -24.21 12.13
CA ILE A 183 2.57 -24.98 13.23
C ILE A 183 1.75 -26.26 13.50
N TYR A 184 0.43 -26.19 13.36
CA TYR A 184 -0.46 -27.36 13.47
C TYR A 184 -0.56 -28.17 12.18
N GLY A 185 0.23 -27.86 11.16
CA GLY A 185 0.25 -28.57 9.86
C GLY A 185 -0.90 -28.23 8.92
N GLN A 186 -1.62 -27.14 9.17
CA GLN A 186 -2.68 -26.64 8.28
C GLN A 186 -2.13 -25.64 7.28
N PRO A 187 -2.43 -25.75 5.98
CA PRO A 187 -1.81 -24.91 4.94
C PRO A 187 -2.26 -23.44 4.95
N SER A 188 -3.41 -23.09 5.53
CA SER A 188 -3.96 -21.72 5.66
C SER A 188 -3.98 -20.90 4.36
N LEU A 189 -4.29 -21.55 3.24
CA LEU A 189 -4.16 -20.93 1.90
C LEU A 189 -5.10 -19.73 1.72
N GLU A 190 -6.31 -19.79 2.25
CA GLU A 190 -7.29 -18.70 2.20
C GLU A 190 -6.82 -17.47 3.00
N LEU A 191 -6.24 -17.66 4.18
CA LEU A 191 -5.68 -16.56 4.97
C LEU A 191 -4.45 -15.92 4.29
N MET A 192 -3.68 -16.72 3.57
CA MET A 192 -2.57 -16.20 2.76
C MET A 192 -3.07 -15.37 1.58
N ASP A 193 -4.17 -15.75 0.95
CA ASP A 193 -4.79 -14.96 -0.11
C ASP A 193 -5.34 -13.64 0.42
N GLU A 194 -6.05 -13.66 1.55
CA GLU A 194 -6.57 -12.47 2.22
C GLU A 194 -5.44 -11.50 2.62
N ARG A 195 -4.35 -12.03 3.20
CA ARG A 195 -3.18 -11.23 3.55
C ARG A 195 -2.54 -10.59 2.31
N ASN A 196 -2.42 -11.34 1.22
CA ASN A 196 -1.84 -10.82 -0.01
C ASN A 196 -2.71 -9.72 -0.64
N LEU A 197 -4.03 -9.86 -0.57
CA LEU A 197 -4.95 -8.83 -1.03
C LEU A 197 -4.76 -7.52 -0.24
N LEU A 198 -4.64 -7.61 1.08
CA LEU A 198 -4.35 -6.43 1.93
C LEU A 198 -2.97 -5.82 1.64
N LEU A 199 -1.97 -6.65 1.33
CA LEU A 199 -0.65 -6.15 0.92
C LEU A 199 -0.69 -5.42 -0.43
N ASP A 200 -1.48 -5.91 -1.37
CA ASP A 200 -1.67 -5.26 -2.66
C ASP A 200 -2.44 -3.94 -2.51
N GLU A 201 -3.42 -3.88 -1.61
CA GLU A 201 -4.14 -2.66 -1.27
C GLU A 201 -3.22 -1.65 -0.55
N LEU A 202 -2.43 -2.09 0.43
CA LEU A 202 -1.46 -1.25 1.14
C LEU A 202 -0.43 -0.64 0.18
N ALA A 203 0.01 -1.40 -0.84
CA ALA A 203 0.94 -0.92 -1.86
C ALA A 203 0.38 0.24 -2.70
N SER A 204 -0.95 0.43 -2.76
CA SER A 204 -1.56 1.58 -3.44
C SER A 204 -1.42 2.88 -2.66
N PHE A 205 -1.24 2.81 -1.33
CA PHE A 205 -1.09 3.97 -0.45
C PHE A 205 0.36 4.35 -0.20
N ILE A 206 1.21 3.35 0.02
CA ILE A 206 2.62 3.56 0.41
C ILE A 206 3.54 2.59 -0.34
N PRO A 207 4.77 3.01 -0.66
CA PRO A 207 5.77 2.12 -1.25
C PRO A 207 6.20 1.07 -0.23
N ILE A 208 5.94 -0.20 -0.54
CA ILE A 208 6.30 -1.32 0.33
C ILE A 208 7.14 -2.35 -0.41
N GLU A 209 8.09 -2.95 0.31
CA GLU A 209 8.77 -4.17 -0.07
C GLU A 209 8.34 -5.29 0.88
N VAL A 210 7.99 -6.43 0.31
CA VAL A 210 7.54 -7.60 1.06
C VAL A 210 8.57 -8.70 0.92
N SER A 211 9.17 -9.09 2.03
CA SER A 211 10.11 -10.20 2.09
C SER A 211 9.57 -11.32 2.98
N TYR A 212 9.87 -12.55 2.59
CA TYR A 212 9.55 -13.75 3.36
C TYR A 212 10.83 -14.35 3.90
N TYR A 213 10.86 -14.64 5.18
CA TYR A 213 12.01 -15.27 5.82
C TYR A 213 11.55 -16.34 6.80
N GLN A 214 12.42 -17.29 7.05
CA GLN A 214 12.20 -18.27 8.11
C GLN A 214 12.82 -17.73 9.39
N ASP A 215 12.00 -17.59 10.43
CA ASP A 215 12.44 -17.13 11.73
C ASP A 215 13.17 -18.29 12.45
N TYR A 216 14.44 -18.41 12.17
CA TYR A 216 15.34 -19.26 12.95
C TYR A 216 16.61 -18.48 13.27
N VAL A 217 16.88 -18.37 14.53
CA VAL A 217 18.15 -17.80 15.00
C VAL A 217 19.04 -18.94 15.36
N LEU A 218 20.07 -19.13 14.56
CA LEU A 218 21.03 -20.22 14.75
C LEU A 218 22.16 -19.88 15.72
N ASP A 219 22.51 -18.60 15.86
CA ASP A 219 23.72 -18.19 16.56
C ASP A 219 23.59 -16.96 17.45
N GLY A 220 22.38 -16.45 17.65
CA GLY A 220 22.14 -15.23 18.42
C GLY A 220 22.63 -13.93 17.75
N SER A 221 23.22 -14.00 16.57
CA SER A 221 23.76 -12.83 15.85
C SER A 221 22.73 -12.12 14.96
N HIS A 222 21.64 -12.77 14.67
CA HIS A 222 20.53 -12.21 13.89
C HIS A 222 19.25 -12.27 14.71
N SER A 223 19.04 -11.25 15.53
CA SER A 223 17.67 -11.00 15.98
C SER A 223 16.91 -10.47 14.77
N SER A 224 16.05 -11.29 14.18
CA SER A 224 15.15 -10.87 13.11
C SER A 224 14.12 -9.84 13.55
N GLY A 225 14.22 -9.33 14.78
CA GLY A 225 13.25 -8.43 15.41
C GLY A 225 11.92 -9.11 15.78
N LEU A 226 11.80 -10.40 15.52
CA LEU A 226 10.64 -11.23 15.83
C LEU A 226 10.97 -12.25 16.93
N GLU A 227 11.57 -11.75 18.00
CA GLU A 227 11.49 -12.46 19.26
C GLU A 227 10.00 -12.65 19.55
N ASN A 228 9.58 -13.91 19.80
CA ASN A 228 8.30 -14.07 20.44
C ASN A 228 8.32 -13.20 21.70
N SER A 229 7.18 -12.71 22.14
CA SER A 229 7.05 -11.80 23.30
C SER A 229 7.69 -12.31 24.59
N SER A 230 8.31 -13.47 24.59
CA SER A 230 9.01 -14.12 25.69
C SER A 230 10.51 -14.37 25.45
N GLY A 231 11.06 -13.96 24.28
CA GLY A 231 12.49 -14.16 23.96
C GLY A 231 12.93 -15.62 23.88
N ALA A 232 11.99 -16.56 23.74
CA ALA A 232 12.28 -17.99 23.77
C ALA A 232 12.44 -18.54 22.38
N TYR A 233 13.60 -19.07 22.08
CA TYR A 233 13.88 -19.87 20.88
C TYR A 233 13.38 -21.30 21.10
N HIS A 234 12.92 -21.95 20.03
CA HIS A 234 12.71 -23.38 20.09
C HIS A 234 14.07 -24.09 20.10
N THR A 235 14.36 -24.74 21.22
CA THR A 235 15.60 -25.46 21.43
C THR A 235 15.34 -26.96 21.40
N ASP A 236 16.34 -27.73 20.96
CA ASP A 236 16.36 -29.19 21.12
C ASP A 236 16.52 -29.57 22.60
N SER A 237 16.47 -30.87 22.90
CA SER A 237 16.67 -31.38 24.27
C SER A 237 18.06 -31.07 24.85
N LYS A 238 18.98 -30.53 24.03
CA LYS A 238 20.36 -30.14 24.43
C LYS A 238 20.51 -28.62 24.52
N GLY A 239 19.43 -27.85 24.29
CA GLY A 239 19.46 -26.38 24.34
C GLY A 239 19.96 -25.72 23.10
N ASN A 240 20.17 -26.44 21.96
CA ASN A 240 20.56 -25.85 20.70
C ASN A 240 19.33 -25.35 19.95
N ALA A 241 19.42 -24.18 19.31
CA ALA A 241 18.36 -23.66 18.48
C ALA A 241 18.04 -24.62 17.33
N ILE A 242 16.76 -25.00 17.18
CA ILE A 242 16.31 -25.89 16.12
C ILE A 242 15.89 -25.06 14.91
N ALA A 243 16.68 -25.11 13.86
CA ALA A 243 16.22 -24.75 12.52
C ALA A 243 15.35 -25.89 11.99
N LYS A 244 14.03 -25.81 12.15
CA LYS A 244 13.13 -26.73 11.46
C LYS A 244 13.03 -26.31 10.01
N LYS A 245 13.41 -27.19 9.10
CA LYS A 245 13.26 -27.06 7.64
C LYS A 245 11.81 -26.78 7.22
N ASP A 246 10.86 -27.09 8.07
CA ASP A 246 9.42 -26.92 7.89
C ASP A 246 8.81 -25.80 8.75
N TRP A 247 9.63 -24.91 9.30
CA TRP A 247 9.13 -23.77 10.08
C TRP A 247 8.38 -22.81 9.15
N PRO A 248 7.20 -22.31 9.55
CA PRO A 248 6.45 -21.37 8.72
C PRO A 248 7.26 -20.11 8.43
N SER A 249 7.25 -19.70 7.17
CA SER A 249 7.86 -18.44 6.77
C SER A 249 7.10 -17.27 7.41
N ASP A 250 7.84 -16.35 7.97
CA ASP A 250 7.31 -15.09 8.46
C ASP A 250 7.37 -13.99 7.38
N LEU A 251 6.61 -12.94 7.57
CA LEU A 251 6.48 -11.84 6.63
C LEU A 251 7.06 -10.58 7.24
N ARG A 252 7.91 -9.90 6.48
CA ARG A 252 8.40 -8.56 6.78
C ARG A 252 7.93 -7.59 5.70
N VAL A 253 7.30 -6.53 6.14
CA VAL A 253 6.88 -5.42 5.28
C VAL A 253 7.74 -4.21 5.65
N GLU A 254 8.48 -3.71 4.70
CA GLU A 254 9.31 -2.51 4.86
C GLU A 254 8.78 -1.41 3.95
N MET A 255 8.74 -0.18 4.46
CA MET A 255 8.54 0.98 3.60
C MET A 255 9.85 1.30 2.88
N THR A 256 9.77 1.39 1.56
CA THR A 256 10.89 1.84 0.75
C THR A 256 10.79 3.34 0.56
N TYR A 257 11.82 4.08 0.96
CA TYR A 257 11.93 5.49 0.58
C TYR A 257 12.30 5.55 -0.90
N VAL A 258 11.52 6.31 -1.66
CA VAL A 258 11.94 6.72 -3.00
C VAL A 258 12.88 7.90 -2.77
N ASP A 259 14.19 7.67 -2.86
CA ASP A 259 15.14 8.78 -2.98
C ASP A 259 14.87 9.49 -4.32
N ASP A 260 14.55 10.78 -4.23
CA ASP A 260 14.36 11.67 -5.38
C ASP A 260 15.67 11.90 -6.14
#